data_e435ac3c6c4b062bc43236bde1dc7f6a
#
_entry.id   e435ac3c6c4b062bc43236bde1dc7f6a
#
_cell.length_a   1.000
_cell.length_b   1.000
_cell.length_c   1.000
_cell.angle_alpha   90.00
_cell.angle_beta   90.00
_cell.angle_gamma   90.00
#
_symmetry.space_group_name_H-M   'P 1'
#
loop_
_entity.id
_entity.type
_entity.pdbx_description
1 polymer ?
#
loop_
_entity_poly.entity_id
_entity_poly.type
_entity_poly.pdbx_seq_one_letter_code
_entity_poly.pdbx_strand_id
1 'polypeptide(L)'
;MNRPKSTLEQWRILQAVVDFGGYAQAAEQLNKSQSSLNHAVAKLQHQLGIQLLEVRGRKAYLTECGEVLLRRSRHVTQAVGELEQLASNLEQGWEPSLSIARELVYPMETLTEALAAFLPQSRGTRVTVRDTVISGTQEMIKNHQVDIAICGTPPMGYISEPLCDLDFYLLCHPSHPLAAQVEIEDDRVLAQVEIEDDRVLAQHLQIVIKDTGVNSQQEIGWLKAEQRWTVSNFHEAKVILAKGIGFCWIPAHLVKQELENGQLVRLSLKGSSSRKILLSLVVPQRDKQGPACKLLESLILAQHKSGSV
;
A
#
# COMPACT_ATOMS: atom_id res chain seq x y z
N MET A 1 11.58 17.55 32.82
CA MET A 1 10.66 16.38 32.66
C MET A 1 10.19 15.93 34.03
N ASN A 2 8.87 15.90 34.28
CA ASN A 2 8.36 15.33 35.53
C ASN A 2 8.54 13.81 35.51
N ARG A 3 9.23 13.29 36.55
CA ARG A 3 9.40 11.84 36.73
C ARG A 3 8.07 11.24 37.19
N PRO A 4 7.58 10.16 36.51
CA PRO A 4 6.37 9.47 36.97
C PRO A 4 6.52 8.98 38.43
N LYS A 5 5.47 9.15 39.22
CA LYS A 5 5.45 8.69 40.63
C LYS A 5 5.17 7.19 40.73
N SER A 6 4.40 6.62 39.80
CA SER A 6 4.06 5.20 39.72
C SER A 6 5.01 4.44 38.81
N THR A 7 5.07 3.12 38.97
CA THR A 7 5.86 2.22 38.12
C THR A 7 4.94 1.32 37.28
N LEU A 8 5.44 0.85 36.14
CA LEU A 8 4.71 -0.09 35.28
C LEU A 8 4.31 -1.36 36.03
N GLU A 9 5.20 -1.88 36.88
CA GLU A 9 4.94 -3.08 37.68
C GLU A 9 3.78 -2.90 38.67
N GLN A 10 3.61 -1.72 39.26
CA GLN A 10 2.47 -1.45 40.13
C GLN A 10 1.15 -1.50 39.35
N TRP A 11 1.14 -1.00 38.13
CA TRP A 11 -0.04 -1.07 37.23
C TRP A 11 -0.32 -2.51 36.79
N ARG A 12 0.69 -3.30 36.44
CA ARG A 12 0.55 -4.74 36.12
C ARG A 12 -0.03 -5.53 37.27
N ILE A 13 0.44 -5.25 38.49
CA ILE A 13 -0.09 -5.90 39.70
C ILE A 13 -1.55 -5.54 39.91
N LEU A 14 -1.94 -4.26 39.77
CA LEU A 14 -3.34 -3.84 39.87
C LEU A 14 -4.22 -4.57 38.83
N GLN A 15 -3.76 -4.65 37.57
CA GLN A 15 -4.45 -5.39 36.52
C GLN A 15 -4.64 -6.86 36.90
N ALA A 16 -3.59 -7.52 37.33
CA ALA A 16 -3.65 -8.92 37.74
C ALA A 16 -4.62 -9.15 38.92
N VAL A 17 -4.61 -8.28 39.93
CA VAL A 17 -5.54 -8.39 41.07
C VAL A 17 -6.98 -8.32 40.66
N VAL A 18 -7.29 -7.49 39.65
CA VAL A 18 -8.65 -7.35 39.08
C VAL A 18 -8.98 -8.54 38.19
N ASP A 19 -8.09 -8.90 37.28
CA ASP A 19 -8.34 -9.93 36.24
C ASP A 19 -8.47 -11.33 36.84
N PHE A 20 -7.72 -11.62 37.91
CA PHE A 20 -7.80 -12.91 38.62
C PHE A 20 -8.75 -12.90 39.85
N GLY A 21 -9.50 -11.80 40.03
CA GLY A 21 -10.55 -11.73 41.05
C GLY A 21 -10.08 -11.57 42.50
N GLY A 22 -8.81 -11.24 42.71
CA GLY A 22 -8.27 -10.95 44.04
C GLY A 22 -6.78 -11.18 44.20
N TYR A 23 -6.27 -10.76 45.37
CA TYR A 23 -4.82 -10.78 45.67
C TYR A 23 -4.22 -12.19 45.76
N ALA A 24 -4.97 -13.17 46.26
CA ALA A 24 -4.44 -14.52 46.43
C ALA A 24 -4.19 -15.18 45.06
N GLN A 25 -5.17 -15.15 44.20
CA GLN A 25 -5.10 -15.70 42.83
C GLN A 25 -4.06 -14.96 41.97
N ALA A 26 -4.04 -13.63 42.07
CA ALA A 26 -3.03 -12.81 41.36
C ALA A 26 -1.60 -13.14 41.85
N ALA A 27 -1.41 -13.37 43.14
CA ALA A 27 -0.12 -13.72 43.70
C ALA A 27 0.40 -15.07 43.17
N GLU A 28 -0.47 -16.05 43.04
CA GLU A 28 -0.17 -17.36 42.48
C GLU A 28 0.23 -17.23 41.01
N GLN A 29 -0.54 -16.49 40.22
CA GLN A 29 -0.29 -16.29 38.77
C GLN A 29 1.00 -15.50 38.51
N LEU A 30 1.33 -14.53 39.37
CA LEU A 30 2.53 -13.72 39.22
C LEU A 30 3.77 -14.32 39.90
N ASN A 31 3.65 -15.50 40.54
CA ASN A 31 4.69 -16.12 41.37
C ASN A 31 5.27 -15.15 42.43
N LYS A 32 4.38 -14.42 43.11
CA LYS A 32 4.73 -13.43 44.17
C LYS A 32 3.96 -13.69 45.43
N SER A 33 4.40 -13.10 46.57
CA SER A 33 3.62 -13.17 47.79
C SER A 33 2.41 -12.22 47.74
N GLN A 34 1.30 -12.63 48.34
CA GLN A 34 0.11 -11.78 48.48
C GLN A 34 0.41 -10.47 49.19
N SER A 35 1.30 -10.48 50.19
CA SER A 35 1.71 -9.28 50.94
C SER A 35 2.44 -8.28 50.03
N SER A 36 3.26 -8.76 49.07
CA SER A 36 3.96 -7.89 48.11
C SER A 36 3.01 -7.21 47.14
N LEU A 37 1.97 -7.92 46.69
CA LEU A 37 0.93 -7.35 45.82
C LEU A 37 0.10 -6.28 46.55
N ASN A 38 -0.32 -6.60 47.80
CA ASN A 38 -1.02 -5.63 48.65
C ASN A 38 -0.20 -4.36 48.87
N HIS A 39 1.09 -4.50 49.15
CA HIS A 39 1.99 -3.36 49.33
C HIS A 39 2.14 -2.54 48.05
N ALA A 40 2.28 -3.18 46.89
CA ALA A 40 2.43 -2.50 45.62
C ALA A 40 1.17 -1.67 45.23
N VAL A 41 -0.02 -2.24 45.43
CA VAL A 41 -1.29 -1.53 45.14
C VAL A 41 -1.51 -0.41 46.17
N ALA A 42 -1.26 -0.64 47.48
CA ALA A 42 -1.35 0.40 48.49
C ALA A 42 -0.40 1.57 48.23
N LYS A 43 0.84 1.27 47.82
CA LYS A 43 1.82 2.28 47.43
C LYS A 43 1.36 3.06 46.17
N LEU A 44 0.79 2.39 45.18
CA LEU A 44 0.25 3.03 44.00
C LEU A 44 -0.87 4.02 44.35
N GLN A 45 -1.84 3.59 45.18
CA GLN A 45 -2.94 4.44 45.64
C GLN A 45 -2.41 5.64 46.44
N HIS A 46 -1.46 5.42 47.34
CA HIS A 46 -0.83 6.52 48.08
C HIS A 46 -0.10 7.52 47.17
N GLN A 47 0.65 7.05 46.17
CA GLN A 47 1.37 7.90 45.23
C GLN A 47 0.45 8.74 44.37
N LEU A 48 -0.74 8.21 44.03
CA LEU A 48 -1.76 8.88 43.24
C LEU A 48 -2.69 9.76 44.07
N GLY A 49 -2.76 9.52 45.37
CA GLY A 49 -3.66 10.22 46.30
C GLY A 49 -5.14 9.82 46.16
N ILE A 50 -5.42 8.64 45.57
CA ILE A 50 -6.78 8.13 45.31
C ILE A 50 -6.88 6.64 45.61
N GLN A 51 -8.06 6.18 46.02
CA GLN A 51 -8.34 4.75 46.15
C GLN A 51 -8.75 4.18 44.78
N LEU A 52 -8.09 3.08 44.38
CA LEU A 52 -8.37 2.35 43.14
C LEU A 52 -9.19 1.09 43.41
N LEU A 53 -8.98 0.47 44.60
CA LEU A 53 -9.68 -0.71 45.03
C LEU A 53 -10.32 -0.46 46.39
N GLU A 54 -11.51 -0.97 46.60
CA GLU A 54 -12.17 -1.13 47.90
C GLU A 54 -12.33 -2.62 48.20
N VAL A 55 -12.02 -3.00 49.42
CA VAL A 55 -12.14 -4.39 49.89
C VAL A 55 -13.50 -4.56 50.58
N ARG A 56 -14.35 -5.43 50.06
CA ARG A 56 -15.61 -5.83 50.68
C ARG A 56 -15.56 -7.32 50.99
N GLY A 57 -15.41 -7.62 52.29
CA GLY A 57 -15.16 -8.98 52.77
C GLY A 57 -13.78 -9.49 52.35
N ARG A 58 -13.73 -10.57 51.53
CA ARG A 58 -12.48 -11.16 51.00
C ARG A 58 -12.20 -10.76 49.52
N LYS A 59 -13.04 -9.93 48.91
CA LYS A 59 -12.91 -9.54 47.51
C LYS A 59 -12.53 -8.07 47.40
N ALA A 60 -11.69 -7.77 46.39
CA ALA A 60 -11.33 -6.43 46.01
C ALA A 60 -12.20 -6.00 44.80
N TYR A 61 -12.81 -4.83 44.88
CA TYR A 61 -13.64 -4.23 43.84
C TYR A 61 -13.02 -2.91 43.41
N LEU A 62 -13.11 -2.59 42.14
CA LEU A 62 -12.69 -1.29 41.62
C LEU A 62 -13.61 -0.17 42.11
N THR A 63 -13.01 0.97 42.44
CA THR A 63 -13.73 2.24 42.55
C THR A 63 -13.99 2.82 41.15
N GLU A 64 -14.87 3.81 41.04
CA GLU A 64 -15.05 4.55 39.74
C GLU A 64 -13.72 5.09 39.19
N CYS A 65 -12.90 5.70 40.07
CA CYS A 65 -11.56 6.15 39.69
C CYS A 65 -10.66 4.99 39.26
N GLY A 66 -10.78 3.85 39.97
CA GLY A 66 -10.05 2.62 39.68
C GLY A 66 -10.37 2.09 38.27
N GLU A 67 -11.63 2.04 37.89
CA GLU A 67 -12.06 1.59 36.55
C GLU A 67 -11.47 2.45 35.44
N VAL A 68 -11.55 3.77 35.57
CA VAL A 68 -11.01 4.71 34.58
C VAL A 68 -9.49 4.52 34.44
N LEU A 69 -8.78 4.48 35.56
CA LEU A 69 -7.32 4.38 35.54
C LEU A 69 -6.83 2.99 35.14
N LEU A 70 -7.52 1.92 35.53
CA LEU A 70 -7.21 0.57 35.08
C LEU A 70 -7.30 0.47 33.55
N ARG A 71 -8.39 0.96 32.96
CA ARG A 71 -8.54 0.97 31.50
C ARG A 71 -7.39 1.71 30.80
N ARG A 72 -6.99 2.88 31.32
CA ARG A 72 -5.88 3.65 30.78
C ARG A 72 -4.52 2.96 31.00
N SER A 73 -4.33 2.33 32.17
CA SER A 73 -3.08 1.62 32.45
C SER A 73 -2.86 0.41 31.53
N ARG A 74 -3.93 -0.26 31.09
CA ARG A 74 -3.85 -1.37 30.12
C ARG A 74 -3.22 -0.91 28.79
N HIS A 75 -3.58 0.27 28.29
CA HIS A 75 -2.94 0.81 27.09
C HIS A 75 -1.45 1.09 27.29
N VAL A 76 -1.06 1.55 28.49
CA VAL A 76 0.36 1.81 28.78
C VAL A 76 1.15 0.51 28.87
N THR A 77 0.63 -0.50 29.58
CA THR A 77 1.30 -1.80 29.70
C THR A 77 1.39 -2.52 28.36
N GLN A 78 0.35 -2.43 27.54
CA GLN A 78 0.34 -2.96 26.18
C GLN A 78 1.39 -2.27 25.30
N ALA A 79 1.46 -0.92 25.33
CA ALA A 79 2.44 -0.17 24.55
C ALA A 79 3.90 -0.55 24.89
N VAL A 80 4.17 -0.87 26.18
CA VAL A 80 5.49 -1.37 26.55
C VAL A 80 5.76 -2.76 25.98
N GLY A 81 4.78 -3.66 26.05
CA GLY A 81 4.90 -4.99 25.42
C GLY A 81 5.13 -4.91 23.89
N GLU A 82 4.48 -3.98 23.23
CA GLU A 82 4.69 -3.70 21.79
C GLU A 82 6.12 -3.20 21.50
N LEU A 83 6.68 -2.36 22.38
CA LEU A 83 8.09 -1.91 22.28
C LEU A 83 9.09 -3.07 22.48
N GLU A 84 8.83 -3.94 23.44
CA GLU A 84 9.66 -5.13 23.68
C GLU A 84 9.59 -6.10 22.48
N GLN A 85 8.41 -6.29 21.91
CA GLN A 85 8.23 -7.09 20.69
C GLN A 85 8.95 -6.46 19.50
N LEU A 86 8.87 -5.14 19.35
CA LEU A 86 9.59 -4.43 18.29
C LEU A 86 11.10 -4.61 18.44
N ALA A 87 11.64 -4.50 19.65
CA ALA A 87 13.06 -4.73 19.90
C ALA A 87 13.50 -6.15 19.49
N SER A 88 12.71 -7.17 19.85
CA SER A 88 12.95 -8.55 19.41
C SER A 88 12.88 -8.74 17.90
N ASN A 89 11.92 -8.09 17.25
CA ASN A 89 11.79 -8.14 15.79
C ASN A 89 13.01 -7.50 15.09
N LEU A 90 13.50 -6.37 15.60
CA LEU A 90 14.70 -5.70 15.10
C LEU A 90 15.95 -6.58 15.27
N GLU A 91 16.10 -7.26 16.42
CA GLU A 91 17.20 -8.21 16.65
C GLU A 91 17.17 -9.38 15.67
N GLN A 92 15.99 -9.83 15.26
CA GLN A 92 15.79 -10.85 14.23
C GLN A 92 15.97 -10.33 12.80
N GLY A 93 16.34 -9.07 12.60
CA GLY A 93 16.51 -8.41 11.30
C GLY A 93 15.20 -8.12 10.56
N TRP A 94 14.04 -8.09 11.27
CA TRP A 94 12.77 -7.73 10.68
C TRP A 94 12.72 -6.23 10.40
N GLU A 95 12.39 -5.85 9.16
CA GLU A 95 12.41 -4.45 8.75
C GLU A 95 11.27 -3.65 9.40
N PRO A 96 11.56 -2.53 10.07
CA PRO A 96 10.54 -1.67 10.67
C PRO A 96 9.75 -0.86 9.64
N SER A 97 10.28 -0.74 8.43
CA SER A 97 9.62 -0.06 7.32
C SER A 97 10.02 -0.66 5.99
N LEU A 98 9.08 -0.67 5.06
CA LEU A 98 9.28 -1.05 3.65
C LEU A 98 8.74 0.05 2.74
N SER A 99 9.45 0.30 1.66
CA SER A 99 9.07 1.23 0.59
C SER A 99 8.90 0.49 -0.73
N ILE A 100 7.79 0.77 -1.40
CA ILE A 100 7.42 0.16 -2.68
C ILE A 100 7.31 1.27 -3.72
N ALA A 101 8.05 1.17 -4.84
CA ALA A 101 7.77 1.93 -6.05
C ALA A 101 6.81 1.12 -6.92
N ARG A 102 5.65 1.67 -7.19
CA ARG A 102 4.66 1.07 -8.08
C ARG A 102 4.53 1.91 -9.34
N GLU A 103 4.88 1.37 -10.51
CA GLU A 103 4.46 2.05 -11.72
C GLU A 103 2.95 2.20 -11.75
N LEU A 104 2.49 3.41 -12.09
CA LEU A 104 1.08 3.82 -12.06
C LEU A 104 0.15 2.91 -12.88
N VAL A 105 0.72 2.17 -13.81
CA VAL A 105 0.03 1.19 -14.65
C VAL A 105 -0.25 -0.14 -13.95
N TYR A 106 0.45 -0.48 -12.86
CA TYR A 106 0.18 -1.71 -12.13
C TYR A 106 -1.10 -1.58 -11.31
N PRO A 107 -2.04 -2.54 -11.39
CA PRO A 107 -3.32 -2.45 -10.69
C PRO A 107 -3.14 -2.31 -9.18
N MET A 108 -3.74 -1.26 -8.59
CA MET A 108 -3.66 -1.03 -7.14
C MET A 108 -4.42 -2.10 -6.36
N GLU A 109 -5.49 -2.62 -6.93
CA GLU A 109 -6.29 -3.71 -6.38
C GLU A 109 -5.43 -4.95 -6.09
N THR A 110 -4.62 -5.36 -7.07
CA THR A 110 -3.71 -6.52 -6.93
C THR A 110 -2.65 -6.28 -5.85
N LEU A 111 -2.08 -5.06 -5.78
CA LEU A 111 -1.15 -4.73 -4.70
C LEU A 111 -1.85 -4.73 -3.34
N THR A 112 -3.08 -4.22 -3.27
CA THR A 112 -3.87 -4.17 -2.04
C THR A 112 -4.17 -5.57 -1.50
N GLU A 113 -4.43 -6.55 -2.35
CA GLU A 113 -4.61 -7.95 -1.95
C GLU A 113 -3.34 -8.53 -1.30
N ALA A 114 -2.18 -8.26 -1.89
CA ALA A 114 -0.89 -8.66 -1.29
C ALA A 114 -0.64 -7.96 0.05
N LEU A 115 -0.95 -6.66 0.16
CA LEU A 115 -0.82 -5.90 1.40
C LEU A 115 -1.79 -6.37 2.48
N ALA A 116 -3.03 -6.74 2.13
CA ALA A 116 -4.00 -7.31 3.05
C ALA A 116 -3.53 -8.66 3.62
N ALA A 117 -2.92 -9.51 2.78
CA ALA A 117 -2.32 -10.76 3.23
C ALA A 117 -1.05 -10.56 4.08
N PHE A 118 -0.30 -9.48 3.82
CA PHE A 118 0.89 -9.11 4.59
C PHE A 118 0.55 -8.60 5.99
N LEU A 119 -0.53 -7.81 6.14
CA LEU A 119 -0.87 -7.09 7.36
C LEU A 119 -0.87 -7.97 8.64
N PRO A 120 -1.51 -9.15 8.69
CA PRO A 120 -1.52 -9.99 9.88
C PRO A 120 -0.13 -10.49 10.31
N GLN A 121 0.82 -10.54 9.38
CA GLN A 121 2.17 -11.06 9.56
C GLN A 121 3.24 -9.96 9.60
N SER A 122 2.83 -8.71 9.42
CA SER A 122 3.74 -7.56 9.23
C SER A 122 4.56 -7.18 10.47
N ARG A 123 4.17 -7.68 11.65
CA ARG A 123 4.82 -7.36 12.95
C ARG A 123 4.99 -5.85 13.19
N GLY A 124 4.07 -5.04 12.66
CA GLY A 124 4.13 -3.58 12.79
C GLY A 124 5.03 -2.86 11.78
N THR A 125 5.52 -3.54 10.74
CA THR A 125 6.25 -2.90 9.63
C THR A 125 5.40 -1.82 8.97
N ARG A 126 5.95 -0.62 8.84
CA ARG A 126 5.32 0.48 8.08
C ARG A 126 5.56 0.26 6.60
N VAL A 127 4.51 0.38 5.79
CA VAL A 127 4.63 0.27 4.33
C VAL A 127 4.33 1.62 3.70
N THR A 128 5.22 2.08 2.82
CA THR A 128 5.05 3.28 2.00
C THR A 128 4.97 2.87 0.54
N VAL A 129 3.86 3.15 -0.13
CA VAL A 129 3.70 2.95 -1.57
C VAL A 129 3.86 4.30 -2.26
N ARG A 130 4.69 4.35 -3.30
CA ARG A 130 4.93 5.54 -4.13
C ARG A 130 4.57 5.21 -5.56
N ASP A 131 3.65 5.97 -6.12
CA ASP A 131 3.34 5.89 -7.54
C ASP A 131 4.45 6.55 -8.35
N THR A 132 4.89 5.84 -9.37
CA THR A 132 5.99 6.24 -10.25
C THR A 132 5.61 6.01 -11.71
N VAL A 133 6.32 6.66 -12.61
CA VAL A 133 6.15 6.50 -14.05
C VAL A 133 7.53 6.34 -14.67
N ILE A 134 7.73 5.26 -15.38
CA ILE A 134 8.88 4.93 -16.25
C ILE A 134 10.26 5.23 -15.61
N SER A 135 10.89 6.36 -15.96
CA SER A 135 12.26 6.66 -15.53
C SER A 135 12.36 6.93 -14.03
N GLY A 136 11.28 7.45 -13.41
CA GLY A 136 11.23 7.63 -11.95
C GLY A 136 11.34 6.31 -11.20
N THR A 137 10.73 5.23 -11.68
CA THR A 137 10.90 3.91 -11.08
C THR A 137 12.34 3.42 -11.24
N GLN A 138 12.91 3.58 -12.42
CA GLN A 138 14.30 3.19 -12.67
C GLN A 138 15.29 3.96 -11.79
N GLU A 139 15.08 5.27 -11.60
CA GLU A 139 15.91 6.09 -10.71
C GLU A 139 15.82 5.62 -9.25
N MET A 140 14.62 5.31 -8.76
CA MET A 140 14.43 4.78 -7.41
C MET A 140 15.13 3.43 -7.20
N ILE A 141 15.09 2.54 -8.19
CA ILE A 141 15.82 1.26 -8.17
C ILE A 141 17.33 1.51 -8.11
N LYS A 142 17.87 2.32 -9.03
CA LYS A 142 19.31 2.59 -9.15
C LYS A 142 19.87 3.29 -7.91
N ASN A 143 19.08 4.18 -7.30
CA ASN A 143 19.47 4.93 -6.11
C ASN A 143 19.14 4.20 -4.79
N HIS A 144 18.65 2.97 -4.85
CA HIS A 144 18.26 2.17 -3.68
C HIS A 144 17.28 2.90 -2.74
N GLN A 145 16.33 3.64 -3.31
CA GLN A 145 15.36 4.43 -2.56
C GLN A 145 14.09 3.65 -2.20
N VAL A 146 14.00 2.42 -2.66
CA VAL A 146 12.88 1.52 -2.40
C VAL A 146 13.37 0.09 -2.17
N ASP A 147 12.58 -0.66 -1.42
CA ASP A 147 12.87 -2.07 -1.11
C ASP A 147 12.32 -3.00 -2.19
N ILE A 148 11.16 -2.64 -2.74
CA ILE A 148 10.50 -3.37 -3.84
C ILE A 148 10.09 -2.35 -4.90
N ALA A 149 10.28 -2.70 -6.17
CA ALA A 149 9.77 -1.93 -7.30
C ALA A 149 8.98 -2.81 -8.26
N ILE A 150 7.90 -2.28 -8.81
CA ILE A 150 7.11 -2.92 -9.87
C ILE A 150 7.18 -2.01 -11.09
N CYS A 151 7.77 -2.49 -12.18
CA CYS A 151 8.06 -1.69 -13.36
C CYS A 151 7.95 -2.48 -14.68
N GLY A 152 7.65 -1.76 -15.76
CA GLY A 152 7.63 -2.30 -17.11
C GLY A 152 9.01 -2.36 -17.78
N THR A 153 9.98 -1.60 -17.28
CA THR A 153 11.33 -1.58 -17.84
C THR A 153 12.36 -1.63 -16.72
N PRO A 154 12.69 -2.82 -16.22
CA PRO A 154 13.74 -2.97 -15.21
C PRO A 154 15.08 -2.41 -15.72
N PRO A 155 15.84 -1.67 -14.89
CA PRO A 155 17.15 -1.18 -15.30
C PRO A 155 18.15 -2.35 -15.49
N MET A 156 19.09 -2.18 -16.40
CA MET A 156 20.13 -3.17 -16.66
C MET A 156 20.94 -3.47 -15.39
N GLY A 157 21.24 -4.76 -15.17
CA GLY A 157 22.02 -5.22 -14.02
C GLY A 157 21.19 -5.59 -12.79
N TYR A 158 19.87 -5.43 -12.83
CA TYR A 158 18.96 -5.86 -11.77
C TYR A 158 18.20 -7.14 -12.15
N ILE A 159 18.08 -8.05 -11.20
CA ILE A 159 17.25 -9.26 -11.35
C ILE A 159 15.78 -8.85 -11.22
N SER A 160 14.97 -9.26 -12.17
CA SER A 160 13.52 -9.00 -12.18
C SER A 160 12.73 -10.29 -12.31
N GLU A 161 11.62 -10.37 -11.59
CA GLU A 161 10.65 -11.47 -11.65
C GLU A 161 9.44 -11.00 -12.46
N PRO A 162 9.04 -11.69 -13.54
CA PRO A 162 7.88 -11.31 -14.32
C PRO A 162 6.60 -11.46 -13.49
N LEU A 163 5.69 -10.48 -13.62
CA LEU A 163 4.41 -10.46 -12.93
C LEU A 163 3.25 -10.73 -13.89
N CYS A 164 2.98 -9.78 -14.77
CA CYS A 164 1.86 -9.85 -15.70
C CYS A 164 2.09 -8.99 -16.94
N ASP A 165 1.40 -9.35 -18.02
CA ASP A 165 1.26 -8.53 -19.21
C ASP A 165 0.11 -7.54 -19.03
N LEU A 166 0.33 -6.29 -19.43
CA LEU A 166 -0.71 -5.27 -19.49
C LEU A 166 -0.92 -4.81 -20.94
N ASP A 167 -2.18 -4.81 -21.32
CA ASP A 167 -2.61 -4.21 -22.59
C ASP A 167 -2.88 -2.72 -22.41
N PHE A 168 -2.42 -1.90 -23.38
CA PHE A 168 -2.74 -0.49 -23.51
C PHE A 168 -3.63 -0.29 -24.73
N TYR A 169 -4.67 0.49 -24.54
CA TYR A 169 -5.56 0.91 -25.62
C TYR A 169 -5.35 2.39 -25.95
N LEU A 170 -5.39 2.69 -27.22
CA LEU A 170 -5.49 4.06 -27.70
C LEU A 170 -6.96 4.46 -27.67
N LEU A 171 -7.29 5.56 -26.98
CA LEU A 171 -8.65 5.93 -26.64
C LEU A 171 -8.94 7.39 -26.95
N CYS A 172 -10.17 7.66 -27.37
CA CYS A 172 -10.72 9.01 -27.42
C CYS A 172 -12.23 8.99 -27.06
N HIS A 173 -12.85 10.16 -26.99
CA HIS A 173 -14.31 10.28 -26.84
C HIS A 173 -15.02 9.95 -28.17
N PRO A 174 -16.24 9.38 -28.18
CA PRO A 174 -16.99 9.10 -29.40
C PRO A 174 -17.22 10.33 -30.32
N SER A 175 -17.36 11.54 -29.76
CA SER A 175 -17.52 12.77 -30.53
C SER A 175 -16.19 13.35 -31.08
N HIS A 176 -15.06 12.74 -30.77
CA HIS A 176 -13.77 13.22 -31.24
C HIS A 176 -13.62 12.95 -32.76
N PRO A 177 -13.02 13.83 -33.56
CA PRO A 177 -12.86 13.63 -35.00
C PRO A 177 -12.18 12.31 -35.41
N LEU A 178 -11.28 11.78 -34.59
CA LEU A 178 -10.67 10.46 -34.76
C LEU A 178 -11.69 9.32 -34.71
N ALA A 179 -12.77 9.46 -33.93
CA ALA A 179 -13.82 8.45 -33.81
C ALA A 179 -14.79 8.48 -35.00
N ALA A 180 -14.90 9.60 -35.73
CA ALA A 180 -15.81 9.76 -36.87
C ALA A 180 -15.36 8.97 -38.11
N GLN A 181 -14.18 8.37 -38.12
CA GLN A 181 -13.64 7.55 -39.20
C GLN A 181 -14.11 6.07 -39.12
N VAL A 182 -15.16 5.78 -38.35
CA VAL A 182 -15.67 4.43 -38.09
C VAL A 182 -16.67 4.01 -39.16
N GLU A 183 -16.43 2.89 -39.84
CA GLU A 183 -17.50 2.05 -40.37
C GLU A 183 -18.04 1.16 -39.23
N ILE A 184 -19.31 1.33 -38.87
CA ILE A 184 -19.98 0.55 -37.84
C ILE A 184 -20.36 -0.80 -38.48
N GLU A 185 -19.58 -1.82 -38.24
CA GLU A 185 -19.97 -3.21 -38.44
C GLU A 185 -20.40 -3.83 -37.11
N ASP A 186 -21.72 -4.08 -37.04
CA ASP A 186 -22.44 -4.94 -36.08
C ASP A 186 -22.38 -4.60 -34.57
N ASP A 187 -23.54 -4.56 -33.92
CA ASP A 187 -23.88 -4.16 -32.55
C ASP A 187 -23.25 -4.97 -31.40
N ARG A 188 -22.25 -5.82 -31.66
CA ARG A 188 -21.68 -6.75 -30.67
C ARG A 188 -20.17 -6.70 -30.49
N VAL A 189 -19.46 -5.88 -31.25
CA VAL A 189 -18.01 -5.70 -31.09
C VAL A 189 -17.77 -4.28 -30.57
N LEU A 190 -17.04 -4.19 -29.45
CA LEU A 190 -16.54 -2.91 -28.93
C LEU A 190 -16.00 -2.08 -30.11
N ALA A 191 -16.65 -0.97 -30.41
CA ALA A 191 -16.37 -0.14 -31.58
C ALA A 191 -14.86 0.15 -31.66
N GLN A 192 -14.22 -0.40 -32.66
CA GLN A 192 -12.79 -0.24 -32.89
C GLN A 192 -12.57 0.57 -34.16
N VAL A 193 -11.99 1.74 -34.05
CA VAL A 193 -11.69 2.65 -35.16
C VAL A 193 -10.31 2.34 -35.67
N GLU A 194 -10.18 1.95 -36.93
CA GLU A 194 -8.88 1.74 -37.58
C GLU A 194 -8.35 3.04 -38.17
N ILE A 195 -7.17 3.47 -37.72
CA ILE A 195 -6.44 4.64 -38.22
C ILE A 195 -5.36 4.17 -39.19
N GLU A 196 -5.44 4.61 -40.44
CA GLU A 196 -4.54 4.14 -41.52
C GLU A 196 -3.09 4.61 -41.37
N ASP A 197 -2.84 5.80 -40.77
CA ASP A 197 -1.49 6.40 -40.72
C ASP A 197 -1.27 7.11 -39.35
N ASP A 198 -0.12 6.89 -38.75
CA ASP A 198 0.41 7.62 -37.59
C ASP A 198 0.36 9.16 -37.78
N ARG A 199 0.43 9.64 -39.01
CA ARG A 199 0.37 11.08 -39.36
C ARG A 199 -0.97 11.70 -38.99
N VAL A 200 -2.05 10.94 -39.06
CA VAL A 200 -3.39 11.41 -38.64
C VAL A 200 -3.41 11.69 -37.16
N LEU A 201 -2.85 10.79 -36.34
CA LEU A 201 -2.74 11.00 -34.89
C LEU A 201 -1.87 12.23 -34.56
N ALA A 202 -0.81 12.47 -35.34
CA ALA A 202 0.11 13.58 -35.07
C ALA A 202 -0.57 14.95 -35.10
N GLN A 203 -1.65 15.09 -35.91
CA GLN A 203 -2.41 16.35 -36.05
C GLN A 203 -3.39 16.61 -34.91
N HIS A 204 -3.62 15.63 -34.04
CA HIS A 204 -4.55 15.75 -32.92
C HIS A 204 -3.81 15.86 -31.56
N LEU A 205 -4.48 16.50 -30.61
CA LEU A 205 -3.95 16.67 -29.26
C LEU A 205 -3.77 15.30 -28.56
N GLN A 206 -2.56 15.03 -28.13
CA GLN A 206 -2.25 13.86 -27.29
C GLN A 206 -2.23 14.23 -25.80
N ILE A 207 -2.93 13.47 -24.98
CA ILE A 207 -2.79 13.51 -23.53
C ILE A 207 -1.72 12.52 -23.11
N VAL A 208 -0.74 12.98 -22.32
CA VAL A 208 0.44 12.18 -21.91
C VAL A 208 0.54 12.18 -20.40
N ILE A 209 0.86 11.03 -19.82
CA ILE A 209 1.16 10.95 -18.39
C ILE A 209 2.61 11.38 -18.15
N LYS A 210 2.79 12.28 -17.17
CA LYS A 210 4.10 12.83 -16.82
C LYS A 210 5.02 11.73 -16.29
N ASP A 211 6.20 11.60 -16.87
CA ASP A 211 7.27 10.80 -16.29
C ASP A 211 7.70 11.40 -14.93
N THR A 212 7.95 10.57 -13.94
CA THR A 212 8.34 11.00 -12.59
C THR A 212 9.85 11.07 -12.36
N GLY A 213 10.66 10.72 -13.35
CA GLY A 213 12.11 10.85 -13.28
C GLY A 213 12.58 12.30 -13.30
N VAL A 214 13.65 12.58 -12.57
CA VAL A 214 14.29 13.91 -12.54
C VAL A 214 15.11 14.17 -13.81
N ASN A 215 15.73 13.10 -14.35
CA ASN A 215 16.58 13.14 -15.52
C ASN A 215 15.94 12.44 -16.72
N SER A 216 14.63 12.62 -16.92
CA SER A 216 13.91 11.95 -17.99
C SER A 216 14.39 12.47 -19.36
N GLN A 217 15.40 11.80 -19.92
CA GLN A 217 15.86 12.01 -21.31
C GLN A 217 15.22 11.02 -22.30
N GLN A 218 14.42 10.06 -21.80
CA GLN A 218 13.81 9.04 -22.64
C GLN A 218 12.35 9.40 -22.94
N GLU A 219 12.09 9.78 -24.19
CA GLU A 219 10.73 9.78 -24.70
C GLU A 219 10.28 8.32 -24.91
N ILE A 220 9.63 7.73 -23.90
CA ILE A 220 9.12 6.37 -23.97
C ILE A 220 7.65 6.42 -24.36
N GLY A 221 7.31 5.71 -25.43
CA GLY A 221 5.97 5.65 -25.96
C GLY A 221 5.84 6.32 -27.35
N TRP A 222 4.61 6.45 -27.80
CA TRP A 222 4.30 7.20 -29.03
C TRP A 222 4.10 8.67 -28.63
N LEU A 223 5.04 9.52 -28.96
CA LEU A 223 5.07 10.96 -28.60
C LEU A 223 5.25 11.85 -29.85
N LYS A 224 4.61 11.46 -30.97
CA LYS A 224 4.78 12.15 -32.27
C LYS A 224 3.73 13.24 -32.51
N ALA A 225 2.75 13.44 -31.60
CA ALA A 225 1.75 14.48 -31.75
C ALA A 225 2.37 15.88 -31.73
N GLU A 226 1.93 16.77 -32.62
CA GLU A 226 2.36 18.15 -32.68
C GLU A 226 1.96 18.93 -31.44
N GLN A 227 0.79 18.61 -30.86
CA GLN A 227 0.31 19.19 -29.63
C GLN A 227 0.13 18.13 -28.54
N ARG A 228 0.71 18.39 -27.36
CA ARG A 228 0.64 17.47 -26.21
C ARG A 228 0.26 18.23 -24.94
N TRP A 229 -0.69 17.64 -24.17
CA TRP A 229 -0.95 18.06 -22.81
C TRP A 229 -0.48 16.97 -21.85
N THR A 230 0.26 17.39 -20.82
CA THR A 230 0.85 16.47 -19.84
C THR A 230 0.08 16.55 -18.55
N VAL A 231 -0.37 15.39 -18.05
CA VAL A 231 -1.12 15.25 -16.79
C VAL A 231 -0.37 14.33 -15.83
N SER A 232 -0.76 14.34 -14.55
CA SER A 232 -0.03 13.60 -13.52
C SER A 232 -0.40 12.11 -13.46
N ASN A 233 -1.63 11.75 -13.87
CA ASN A 233 -2.15 10.38 -13.75
C ASN A 233 -3.26 10.09 -14.77
N PHE A 234 -3.65 8.81 -14.86
CA PHE A 234 -4.69 8.35 -15.79
C PHE A 234 -6.10 8.85 -15.45
N HIS A 235 -6.39 9.17 -14.19
CA HIS A 235 -7.68 9.72 -13.82
C HIS A 235 -7.88 11.10 -14.47
N GLU A 236 -6.88 11.98 -14.40
CA GLU A 236 -6.91 13.29 -15.05
C GLU A 236 -7.06 13.14 -16.57
N ALA A 237 -6.33 12.19 -17.19
CA ALA A 237 -6.46 11.90 -18.61
C ALA A 237 -7.90 11.50 -18.97
N LYS A 238 -8.53 10.59 -18.21
CA LYS A 238 -9.92 10.16 -18.45
C LYS A 238 -10.92 11.32 -18.36
N VAL A 239 -10.76 12.22 -17.38
CA VAL A 239 -11.63 13.41 -17.22
C VAL A 239 -11.53 14.34 -18.45
N ILE A 240 -10.32 14.52 -18.98
CA ILE A 240 -10.11 15.34 -20.21
C ILE A 240 -10.71 14.66 -21.43
N LEU A 241 -10.46 13.36 -21.62
CA LEU A 241 -11.02 12.60 -22.74
C LEU A 241 -12.55 12.59 -22.72
N ALA A 242 -13.19 12.49 -21.56
CA ALA A 242 -14.65 12.54 -21.41
C ALA A 242 -15.27 13.87 -21.88
N LYS A 243 -14.49 14.94 -22.09
CA LYS A 243 -14.91 16.21 -22.68
C LYS A 243 -14.71 16.27 -24.22
N GLY A 244 -14.34 15.17 -24.83
CA GLY A 244 -14.04 15.11 -26.26
C GLY A 244 -12.68 15.72 -26.63
N ILE A 245 -11.79 15.91 -25.68
CA ILE A 245 -10.51 16.59 -25.88
C ILE A 245 -9.40 15.55 -26.03
N GLY A 246 -8.84 15.45 -27.24
CA GLY A 246 -7.65 14.67 -27.55
C GLY A 246 -7.80 13.15 -27.45
N PHE A 247 -6.67 12.47 -27.48
CA PHE A 247 -6.56 11.02 -27.34
C PHE A 247 -5.44 10.64 -26.36
N CYS A 248 -5.51 9.42 -25.81
CA CYS A 248 -4.52 8.93 -24.84
C CYS A 248 -4.32 7.41 -24.94
N TRP A 249 -3.11 6.94 -24.65
CA TRP A 249 -2.83 5.54 -24.38
C TRP A 249 -3.10 5.26 -22.89
N ILE A 250 -4.04 4.37 -22.59
CA ILE A 250 -4.43 4.03 -21.21
C ILE A 250 -4.43 2.51 -21.04
N PRO A 251 -3.95 1.98 -19.88
CA PRO A 251 -4.08 0.56 -19.56
C PRO A 251 -5.53 0.08 -19.63
N ALA A 252 -5.75 -1.06 -20.27
CA ALA A 252 -7.09 -1.60 -20.54
C ALA A 252 -7.95 -1.76 -19.26
N HIS A 253 -7.33 -2.20 -18.17
CA HIS A 253 -8.02 -2.41 -16.89
C HIS A 253 -8.56 -1.11 -16.24
N LEU A 254 -7.96 0.06 -16.58
CA LEU A 254 -8.39 1.35 -16.02
C LEU A 254 -9.59 1.97 -16.74
N VAL A 255 -10.00 1.41 -17.88
CA VAL A 255 -11.04 1.99 -18.78
C VAL A 255 -12.14 1.01 -19.15
N LYS A 256 -12.21 -0.12 -18.46
CA LYS A 256 -13.21 -1.16 -18.72
C LYS A 256 -14.63 -0.60 -18.67
N GLN A 257 -14.96 0.15 -17.64
CA GLN A 257 -16.27 0.74 -17.44
C GLN A 257 -16.61 1.79 -18.50
N GLU A 258 -15.66 2.67 -18.85
CA GLU A 258 -15.86 3.72 -19.85
C GLU A 258 -16.05 3.13 -21.26
N LEU A 259 -15.41 2.00 -21.56
CA LEU A 259 -15.62 1.28 -22.82
C LEU A 259 -16.98 0.59 -22.84
N GLU A 260 -17.35 -0.11 -21.76
CA GLU A 260 -18.67 -0.79 -21.64
C GLU A 260 -19.84 0.19 -21.75
N ASN A 261 -19.69 1.40 -21.19
CA ASN A 261 -20.72 2.46 -21.21
C ASN A 261 -20.68 3.32 -22.50
N GLY A 262 -19.76 3.07 -23.42
CA GLY A 262 -19.59 3.87 -24.63
C GLY A 262 -19.11 5.31 -24.40
N GLN A 263 -18.57 5.62 -23.21
CA GLN A 263 -18.01 6.94 -22.91
C GLN A 263 -16.65 7.18 -23.61
N LEU A 264 -15.91 6.10 -23.85
CA LEU A 264 -14.68 6.11 -24.63
C LEU A 264 -14.77 5.06 -25.73
N VAL A 265 -14.08 5.31 -26.82
CA VAL A 265 -13.94 4.37 -27.93
C VAL A 265 -12.49 4.03 -28.16
N ARG A 266 -12.24 2.79 -28.58
CA ARG A 266 -10.92 2.30 -28.89
C ARG A 266 -10.54 2.67 -30.33
N LEU A 267 -9.37 3.27 -30.47
CA LEU A 267 -8.73 3.51 -31.76
C LEU A 267 -7.73 2.39 -32.03
N SER A 268 -7.70 1.84 -33.25
CA SER A 268 -6.64 0.93 -33.67
C SER A 268 -5.80 1.56 -34.76
N LEU A 269 -4.49 1.33 -34.68
CA LEU A 269 -3.58 1.68 -35.78
C LEU A 269 -3.42 0.48 -36.69
N LYS A 270 -3.42 0.70 -37.99
CA LYS A 270 -3.16 -0.35 -38.98
C LYS A 270 -1.83 -1.05 -38.67
N GLY A 271 -1.91 -2.32 -38.31
CA GLY A 271 -0.75 -3.13 -37.90
C GLY A 271 -0.35 -3.11 -36.44
N SER A 272 -1.00 -2.34 -35.53
CA SER A 272 -0.70 -2.33 -34.09
C SER A 272 -1.87 -1.79 -33.27
N SER A 273 -2.82 -2.65 -32.94
CA SER A 273 -4.03 -2.26 -32.18
C SER A 273 -3.88 -2.28 -30.65
N SER A 274 -2.83 -2.86 -30.12
CA SER A 274 -2.54 -2.86 -28.68
C SER A 274 -1.04 -2.85 -28.43
N ARG A 275 -0.64 -2.20 -27.34
CA ARG A 275 0.72 -2.32 -26.81
C ARG A 275 0.67 -3.19 -25.57
N LYS A 276 1.48 -4.23 -25.54
CA LYS A 276 1.68 -5.06 -24.35
C LYS A 276 2.94 -4.64 -23.64
N ILE A 277 2.85 -4.50 -22.33
CA ILE A 277 3.99 -4.22 -21.46
C ILE A 277 4.03 -5.31 -20.40
N LEU A 278 5.14 -6.03 -20.32
CA LEU A 278 5.41 -6.97 -19.24
C LEU A 278 5.82 -6.18 -18.00
N LEU A 279 5.06 -6.28 -16.93
CA LEU A 279 5.46 -5.76 -15.62
C LEU A 279 6.25 -6.80 -14.87
N SER A 280 7.29 -6.32 -14.19
CA SER A 280 8.19 -7.15 -13.41
C SER A 280 8.42 -6.56 -12.03
N LEU A 281 8.66 -7.43 -11.04
CA LEU A 281 9.07 -7.07 -9.70
C LEU A 281 10.59 -7.05 -9.62
N VAL A 282 11.15 -6.02 -9.01
CA VAL A 282 12.58 -5.85 -8.74
C VAL A 282 12.78 -5.59 -7.26
N VAL A 283 13.72 -6.31 -6.66
CA VAL A 283 14.26 -6.03 -5.31
C VAL A 283 15.66 -5.46 -5.49
N PRO A 284 15.86 -4.13 -5.30
CA PRO A 284 17.12 -3.47 -5.64
C PRO A 284 18.32 -3.96 -4.86
N GLN A 285 18.13 -4.36 -3.61
CA GLN A 285 19.20 -4.85 -2.71
C GLN A 285 18.87 -6.25 -2.18
N ARG A 286 18.81 -7.25 -3.08
CA ARG A 286 18.46 -8.64 -2.71
C ARG A 286 19.36 -9.25 -1.63
N ASP A 287 20.62 -8.91 -1.61
CA ASP A 287 21.61 -9.35 -0.61
C ASP A 287 21.32 -8.81 0.79
N LYS A 288 20.62 -7.68 0.90
CA LYS A 288 20.22 -7.04 2.16
C LYS A 288 18.74 -7.22 2.52
N GLN A 289 18.02 -7.99 1.74
CA GLN A 289 16.60 -8.23 1.92
C GLN A 289 16.31 -8.98 3.22
N GLY A 290 15.60 -8.34 4.14
CA GLY A 290 15.17 -8.96 5.39
C GLY A 290 13.86 -9.76 5.27
N PRO A 291 13.38 -10.33 6.39
CA PRO A 291 12.24 -11.22 6.38
C PRO A 291 10.92 -10.58 5.95
N ALA A 292 10.66 -9.32 6.32
CA ALA A 292 9.42 -8.63 5.95
C ALA A 292 9.37 -8.37 4.43
N CYS A 293 10.48 -7.93 3.84
CA CYS A 293 10.57 -7.70 2.40
C CYS A 293 10.41 -9.01 1.61
N LYS A 294 11.04 -10.12 2.05
CA LYS A 294 10.88 -11.45 1.45
C LYS A 294 9.43 -11.94 1.50
N LEU A 295 8.77 -11.74 2.64
CA LEU A 295 7.37 -12.11 2.79
C LEU A 295 6.50 -11.30 1.82
N LEU A 296 6.66 -9.97 1.78
CA LEU A 296 5.86 -9.12 0.90
C LEU A 296 6.12 -9.42 -0.57
N GLU A 297 7.38 -9.65 -0.98
CA GLU A 297 7.74 -10.10 -2.33
C GLU A 297 6.99 -11.39 -2.69
N SER A 298 7.02 -12.38 -1.81
CA SER A 298 6.36 -13.68 -2.05
C SER A 298 4.84 -13.53 -2.20
N LEU A 299 4.22 -12.65 -1.43
CA LEU A 299 2.78 -12.37 -1.50
C LEU A 299 2.41 -11.64 -2.80
N ILE A 300 3.21 -10.67 -3.26
CA ILE A 300 2.99 -10.02 -4.55
C ILE A 300 3.12 -11.04 -5.69
N LEU A 301 4.14 -11.87 -5.68
CA LEU A 301 4.34 -12.91 -6.71
C LEU A 301 3.19 -13.93 -6.71
N ALA A 302 2.63 -14.26 -5.54
CA ALA A 302 1.53 -15.22 -5.43
C ALA A 302 0.25 -14.74 -6.12
N GLN A 303 -0.02 -13.42 -6.15
CA GLN A 303 -1.17 -12.86 -6.86
C GLN A 303 -1.15 -13.14 -8.36
N HIS A 304 0.04 -13.35 -8.95
CA HIS A 304 0.20 -13.58 -10.38
C HIS A 304 0.35 -15.06 -10.76
N LYS A 305 0.65 -15.93 -9.80
CA LYS A 305 0.73 -17.38 -10.05
C LYS A 305 -0.64 -18.04 -10.12
N SER A 306 -1.67 -17.45 -9.52
CA SER A 306 -3.04 -17.97 -9.48
C SER A 306 -3.85 -17.67 -10.75
N GLY A 307 -3.34 -16.90 -11.70
CA GLY A 307 -4.03 -16.48 -12.94
C GLY A 307 -3.62 -17.23 -14.19
N SER A 308 -2.81 -18.29 -14.09
CA SER A 308 -2.39 -19.11 -15.24
C SER A 308 -3.09 -20.47 -15.22
N VAL A 309 -4.43 -20.46 -15.36
CA VAL A 309 -5.23 -21.64 -15.70
C VAL A 309 -6.21 -21.28 -16.80
#